data_9664176a774b0ac4333e772062387042
#
_entry.id   9664176a774b0ac4333e772062387042
#
_cell.length_a   1.000
_cell.length_b   1.000
_cell.length_c   1.000
_cell.angle_alpha   90.00
_cell.angle_beta   90.00
_cell.angle_gamma   90.00
#
_symmetry.space_group_name_H-M   'P 1'
#
loop_
_entity.id
_entity.type
_entity.pdbx_description
1 polymer ?
#
loop_
_entity_poly.entity_id
_entity_poly.type
_entity_poly.pdbx_seq_one_letter_code
_entity_poly.pdbx_strand_id
1 'polypeptide(L)'
;MALVRIDGINFTYAGAKRPALIDASLEINEGEYVLLTGASGCGKTTLIRQIKPELTPAGAREGSITYDGVAIESLNTKRAAAEIGFVQQNPDNQIVTDYVWHELAFGLECMGLSVGVIRRRVAEMAAFFGMESWFRNKTYALSGGQKQLLNLAGALAMDPRLLILDEPTAMLDPLAARELLDAVSRINKELGVAVLITEHRLEQVLPAADKVAVMERGRIISQGRPEETVRNLCRSGEGDRLFFGMSAPVRIFAALGQEELPLTVRDARMGLKDMLGDKKAQPLDILAPNSGKPVLSAKELWFRYDAKGADVLRGADISLCEGELMCLLGGNGAGKSTLLSVLCGLNKAYRGKVKLDKGKKLCMLPQNARTLF
;
A
#
# COMPACT_ATOMS: atom_id res chain seq x y z
N MET A 1 22.38 14.54 8.89
CA MET A 1 23.07 14.83 7.61
C MET A 1 22.20 14.23 6.51
N ALA A 2 21.98 14.95 5.39
CA ALA A 2 21.11 14.44 4.34
C ALA A 2 21.71 13.18 3.72
N LEU A 3 20.98 12.07 3.80
CA LEU A 3 21.31 10.82 3.11
C LEU A 3 20.97 10.93 1.61
N VAL A 4 19.78 11.51 1.30
CA VAL A 4 19.37 11.81 -0.08
C VAL A 4 19.01 13.29 -0.16
N ARG A 5 19.47 13.96 -1.19
CA ARG A 5 19.05 15.32 -1.55
C ARG A 5 18.64 15.35 -3.01
N ILE A 6 17.43 15.81 -3.25
CA ILE A 6 16.84 16.05 -4.57
C ILE A 6 16.68 17.55 -4.69
N ASP A 7 17.33 18.18 -5.67
CA ASP A 7 17.32 19.62 -5.88
C ASP A 7 16.77 19.96 -7.27
N GLY A 8 15.61 20.58 -7.33
CA GLY A 8 15.02 21.18 -8.54
C GLY A 8 14.82 20.20 -9.69
N ILE A 9 14.41 18.98 -9.45
CA ILE A 9 14.24 17.97 -10.51
C ILE A 9 13.08 18.32 -11.43
N ASN A 10 13.42 18.51 -12.71
CA ASN A 10 12.51 18.51 -13.83
C ASN A 10 12.71 17.22 -14.61
N PHE A 11 11.62 16.50 -14.93
CA PHE A 11 11.72 15.25 -15.68
C PHE A 11 10.60 15.12 -16.71
N THR A 12 10.98 14.79 -17.94
CA THR A 12 10.04 14.51 -19.05
C THR A 12 10.36 13.14 -19.64
N TYR A 13 9.37 12.24 -19.65
CA TYR A 13 9.52 10.92 -20.28
C TYR A 13 9.85 11.04 -21.76
N ALA A 14 10.62 10.10 -22.29
CA ALA A 14 10.92 10.03 -23.73
C ALA A 14 9.60 9.98 -24.54
N GLY A 15 9.46 10.91 -25.49
CA GLY A 15 8.25 11.02 -26.34
C GLY A 15 7.05 11.72 -25.69
N ALA A 16 7.11 12.09 -24.41
CA ALA A 16 6.05 12.87 -23.76
C ALA A 16 6.18 14.37 -24.08
N LYS A 17 5.02 15.05 -24.19
CA LYS A 17 4.97 16.51 -24.43
C LYS A 17 4.93 17.32 -23.15
N ARG A 18 4.64 16.70 -22.02
CA ARG A 18 4.49 17.38 -20.72
C ARG A 18 5.46 16.79 -19.71
N PRO A 19 6.08 17.63 -18.85
CA PRO A 19 6.92 17.13 -17.78
C PRO A 19 6.09 16.35 -16.75
N ALA A 20 6.69 15.28 -16.23
CA ALA A 20 6.14 14.49 -15.14
C ALA A 20 6.57 15.02 -13.78
N LEU A 21 7.74 15.67 -13.72
CA LEU A 21 8.25 16.35 -12.53
C LEU A 21 8.61 17.79 -12.91
N ILE A 22 8.32 18.73 -12.01
CA ILE A 22 8.55 20.14 -12.21
C ILE A 22 9.11 20.73 -10.91
N ASP A 23 10.39 21.11 -10.93
CA ASP A 23 11.09 21.76 -9.81
C ASP A 23 10.87 21.01 -8.47
N ALA A 24 10.96 19.68 -8.51
CA ALA A 24 10.72 18.84 -7.35
C ALA A 24 11.97 18.77 -6.48
N SER A 25 11.85 19.14 -5.20
CA SER A 25 12.96 19.15 -4.24
C SER A 25 12.54 18.43 -2.96
N LEU A 26 13.37 17.48 -2.49
CA LEU A 26 13.13 16.69 -1.29
C LEU A 26 14.46 16.31 -0.64
N GLU A 27 14.51 16.38 0.69
CA GLU A 27 15.65 15.93 1.47
C GLU A 27 15.22 14.82 2.43
N ILE A 28 16.01 13.74 2.51
CA ILE A 28 15.82 12.59 3.40
C ILE A 28 17.08 12.44 4.24
N ASN A 29 16.92 12.45 5.55
CA ASN A 29 18.02 12.25 6.49
C ASN A 29 18.20 10.77 6.84
N GLU A 30 19.35 10.42 7.43
CA GLU A 30 19.57 9.08 7.96
C GLU A 30 18.53 8.74 9.02
N GLY A 31 17.97 7.53 8.93
CA GLY A 31 16.96 7.03 9.85
C GLY A 31 15.60 7.75 9.78
N GLU A 32 15.42 8.74 8.90
CA GLU A 32 14.16 9.50 8.76
C GLU A 32 13.09 8.67 8.04
N TYR A 33 11.86 8.69 8.55
CA TYR A 33 10.70 8.10 7.89
C TYR A 33 9.94 9.18 7.13
N VAL A 34 10.04 9.17 5.80
CA VAL A 34 9.43 10.16 4.91
C VAL A 34 8.25 9.56 4.16
N LEU A 35 7.08 10.17 4.31
CA LEU A 35 5.88 9.87 3.53
C LEU A 35 5.76 10.83 2.34
N LEU A 36 5.76 10.31 1.12
CA LEU A 36 5.42 11.06 -0.09
C LEU A 36 4.00 10.72 -0.51
N THR A 37 3.08 11.67 -0.41
CA THR A 37 1.67 11.48 -0.75
C THR A 37 1.20 12.44 -1.84
N GLY A 38 0.03 12.17 -2.41
CA GLY A 38 -0.57 12.94 -3.49
C GLY A 38 -1.50 12.10 -4.34
N ALA A 39 -2.27 12.74 -5.23
CA ALA A 39 -3.19 12.06 -6.12
C ALA A 39 -2.49 11.04 -7.05
N SER A 40 -3.22 10.02 -7.52
CA SER A 40 -2.69 9.12 -8.55
C SER A 40 -2.26 9.90 -9.79
N GLY A 41 -1.08 9.54 -10.34
CA GLY A 41 -0.53 10.19 -11.52
C GLY A 41 0.12 11.56 -11.28
N CYS A 42 0.27 12.03 -10.02
CA CYS A 42 0.92 13.30 -9.73
C CYS A 42 2.45 13.29 -9.84
N GLY A 43 3.08 12.11 -10.04
CA GLY A 43 4.52 11.98 -10.26
C GLY A 43 5.30 11.26 -9.15
N LYS A 44 4.68 10.73 -8.08
CA LYS A 44 5.34 10.06 -6.94
C LYS A 44 6.30 8.95 -7.38
N THR A 45 5.78 7.96 -8.10
CA THR A 45 6.59 6.84 -8.63
C THR A 45 7.73 7.33 -9.52
N THR A 46 7.49 8.38 -10.32
CA THR A 46 8.52 8.98 -11.17
C THR A 46 9.63 9.59 -10.32
N LEU A 47 9.30 10.30 -9.24
CA LEU A 47 10.29 10.95 -8.36
C LEU A 47 11.13 9.91 -7.61
N ILE A 48 10.50 8.93 -6.96
CA ILE A 48 11.24 7.93 -6.18
C ILE A 48 12.14 7.04 -7.03
N ARG A 49 11.76 6.76 -8.29
CA ARG A 49 12.60 6.01 -9.24
C ARG A 49 13.85 6.78 -9.68
N GLN A 50 13.86 8.10 -9.60
CA GLN A 50 15.07 8.89 -9.89
C GLN A 50 16.19 8.64 -8.87
N ILE A 51 15.85 8.15 -7.65
CA ILE A 51 16.83 7.88 -6.58
C ILE A 51 17.56 6.53 -6.81
N LYS A 52 16.95 5.61 -7.57
CA LYS A 52 17.52 4.28 -7.86
C LYS A 52 17.99 4.25 -9.32
N PRO A 53 19.31 4.32 -9.60
CA PRO A 53 19.81 4.42 -10.98
C PRO A 53 19.26 3.36 -11.94
N GLU A 54 19.13 2.10 -11.46
CA GLU A 54 18.65 0.98 -12.26
C GLU A 54 17.16 1.07 -12.61
N LEU A 55 16.40 1.90 -11.89
CA LEU A 55 14.96 2.08 -12.09
C LEU A 55 14.61 3.43 -12.73
N THR A 56 15.62 4.27 -12.97
CA THR A 56 15.41 5.60 -13.58
C THR A 56 14.80 5.43 -14.97
N PRO A 57 13.61 6.00 -15.23
CA PRO A 57 12.98 5.85 -16.54
C PRO A 57 13.72 6.67 -17.61
N ALA A 58 13.57 6.26 -18.87
CA ALA A 58 14.13 6.98 -20.01
C ALA A 58 13.43 8.34 -20.20
N GLY A 59 14.21 9.41 -20.32
CA GLY A 59 13.70 10.78 -20.49
C GLY A 59 14.78 11.84 -20.31
N ALA A 60 14.36 13.09 -20.41
CA ALA A 60 15.21 14.25 -20.14
C ALA A 60 15.05 14.66 -18.67
N ARG A 61 16.17 14.77 -17.95
CA ARG A 61 16.22 15.21 -16.55
C ARG A 61 17.11 16.44 -16.42
N GLU A 62 16.65 17.42 -15.66
CA GLU A 62 17.39 18.58 -15.18
C GLU A 62 17.32 18.61 -13.64
N GLY A 63 18.25 19.34 -13.01
CA GLY A 63 18.42 19.33 -11.55
C GLY A 63 19.43 18.30 -11.08
N SER A 64 19.55 18.10 -9.77
CA SER A 64 20.55 17.19 -9.20
C SER A 64 19.97 16.28 -8.12
N ILE A 65 20.51 15.07 -8.03
CA ILE A 65 20.23 14.13 -6.93
C ILE A 65 21.56 13.66 -6.38
N THR A 66 21.71 13.75 -5.06
CA THR A 66 22.86 13.22 -4.36
C THR A 66 22.44 12.17 -3.34
N TYR A 67 23.24 11.11 -3.22
CA TYR A 67 23.13 10.08 -2.20
C TYR A 67 24.44 10.08 -1.38
N ASP A 68 24.35 10.34 -0.09
CA ASP A 68 25.51 10.42 0.82
C ASP A 68 26.59 11.39 0.27
N GLY A 69 26.15 12.53 -0.27
CA GLY A 69 27.02 13.55 -0.87
C GLY A 69 27.55 13.23 -2.27
N VAL A 70 27.30 12.04 -2.82
CA VAL A 70 27.73 11.61 -4.16
C VAL A 70 26.61 11.80 -5.16
N ALA A 71 26.89 12.36 -6.34
CA ALA A 71 25.89 12.46 -7.41
C ALA A 71 25.39 11.07 -7.80
N ILE A 72 24.06 10.92 -7.95
CA ILE A 72 23.42 9.61 -8.14
C ILE A 72 23.92 8.91 -9.41
N GLU A 73 24.28 9.67 -10.45
CA GLU A 73 24.83 9.15 -11.71
C GLU A 73 26.23 8.57 -11.55
N SER A 74 26.98 9.04 -10.53
CA SER A 74 28.33 8.60 -10.23
C SER A 74 28.38 7.52 -9.15
N LEU A 75 27.21 7.15 -8.62
CA LEU A 75 27.14 6.13 -7.57
C LEU A 75 27.51 4.76 -8.12
N ASN A 76 28.44 4.07 -7.43
CA ASN A 76 28.82 2.71 -7.81
C ASN A 76 27.59 1.77 -7.80
N THR A 77 27.39 1.01 -8.87
CA THR A 77 26.22 0.12 -9.05
C THR A 77 26.07 -0.88 -7.90
N LYS A 78 27.17 -1.49 -7.41
CA LYS A 78 27.09 -2.41 -6.27
C LYS A 78 26.67 -1.68 -4.99
N ARG A 79 27.17 -0.46 -4.78
CA ARG A 79 26.79 0.39 -3.64
C ARG A 79 25.31 0.77 -3.75
N ALA A 80 24.84 1.21 -4.93
CA ALA A 80 23.43 1.53 -5.17
C ALA A 80 22.52 0.31 -4.94
N ALA A 81 22.93 -0.87 -5.41
CA ALA A 81 22.19 -2.10 -5.24
C ALA A 81 22.06 -2.53 -3.77
N ALA A 82 23.14 -2.39 -2.99
CA ALA A 82 23.16 -2.78 -1.57
C ALA A 82 22.47 -1.75 -0.67
N GLU A 83 22.86 -0.47 -0.79
CA GLU A 83 22.44 0.57 0.18
C GLU A 83 21.07 1.19 -0.09
N ILE A 84 20.52 1.05 -1.32
CA ILE A 84 19.20 1.58 -1.67
C ILE A 84 18.26 0.41 -2.00
N GLY A 85 17.50 -0.05 -1.01
CA GLY A 85 16.44 -1.04 -1.20
C GLY A 85 15.23 -0.44 -1.90
N PHE A 86 14.57 -1.19 -2.78
CA PHE A 86 13.36 -0.75 -3.46
C PHE A 86 12.29 -1.85 -3.45
N VAL A 87 11.06 -1.51 -3.04
CA VAL A 87 9.90 -2.41 -3.05
C VAL A 87 8.84 -1.84 -3.97
N GLN A 88 8.49 -2.61 -5.01
CA GLN A 88 7.54 -2.19 -6.02
C GLN A 88 6.08 -2.39 -5.59
N GLN A 89 5.18 -1.64 -6.22
CA GLN A 89 3.73 -1.72 -6.01
C GLN A 89 3.17 -3.11 -6.31
N ASN A 90 3.61 -3.74 -7.40
CA ASN A 90 3.22 -5.10 -7.76
C ASN A 90 4.32 -6.08 -7.36
N PRO A 91 4.10 -6.95 -6.36
CA PRO A 91 5.11 -7.87 -5.89
C PRO A 91 5.55 -8.91 -6.95
N ASP A 92 4.65 -9.30 -7.86
CA ASP A 92 4.96 -10.28 -8.89
C ASP A 92 6.00 -9.77 -9.92
N ASN A 93 6.15 -8.45 -10.04
CA ASN A 93 7.16 -7.86 -10.94
C ASN A 93 8.58 -7.88 -10.36
N GLN A 94 8.73 -8.21 -9.09
CA GLN A 94 10.01 -8.16 -8.37
C GLN A 94 10.53 -9.55 -8.04
N ILE A 95 9.65 -10.53 -7.80
CA ILE A 95 10.02 -11.90 -7.49
C ILE A 95 10.61 -12.59 -8.74
N VAL A 96 11.81 -13.15 -8.60
CA VAL A 96 12.59 -13.75 -9.69
C VAL A 96 12.69 -15.26 -9.55
N THR A 97 12.72 -15.78 -8.31
CA THR A 97 13.00 -17.21 -8.05
C THR A 97 11.72 -18.00 -7.70
N ASP A 98 11.81 -19.33 -7.82
CA ASP A 98 10.68 -20.22 -7.59
C ASP A 98 10.40 -20.52 -6.10
N TYR A 99 11.37 -20.28 -5.20
CA TYR A 99 11.28 -20.63 -3.79
C TYR A 99 11.57 -19.43 -2.89
N VAL A 100 10.86 -19.34 -1.78
CA VAL A 100 10.99 -18.25 -0.79
C VAL A 100 12.41 -18.11 -0.27
N TRP A 101 13.02 -19.20 0.17
CA TRP A 101 14.40 -19.18 0.68
C TRP A 101 15.41 -18.71 -0.37
N HIS A 102 15.18 -19.04 -1.64
CA HIS A 102 16.07 -18.65 -2.73
C HIS A 102 15.89 -17.17 -3.09
N GLU A 103 14.64 -16.68 -3.07
CA GLU A 103 14.36 -15.25 -3.27
C GLU A 103 15.06 -14.38 -2.21
N LEU A 104 15.06 -14.81 -0.93
CA LEU A 104 15.81 -14.12 0.12
C LEU A 104 17.33 -14.17 -0.10
N ALA A 105 17.85 -15.23 -0.70
CA ALA A 105 19.28 -15.40 -0.97
C ALA A 105 19.73 -14.66 -2.25
N PHE A 106 18.84 -14.48 -3.21
CA PHE A 106 19.17 -14.06 -4.58
C PHE A 106 20.00 -12.79 -4.66
N GLY A 107 19.61 -11.71 -3.98
CA GLY A 107 20.36 -10.47 -3.96
C GLY A 107 21.77 -10.64 -3.36
N LEU A 108 21.87 -11.43 -2.29
CA LEU A 108 23.14 -11.71 -1.60
C LEU A 108 24.09 -12.54 -2.45
N GLU A 109 23.57 -13.48 -3.24
CA GLU A 109 24.31 -14.27 -4.23
C GLU A 109 24.85 -13.39 -5.35
N CYS A 110 24.00 -12.50 -5.89
CA CYS A 110 24.41 -11.53 -6.91
C CYS A 110 25.52 -10.59 -6.43
N MET A 111 25.58 -10.29 -5.14
CA MET A 111 26.68 -9.51 -4.54
C MET A 111 27.96 -10.33 -4.32
N GLY A 112 27.91 -11.64 -4.50
CA GLY A 112 29.04 -12.54 -4.34
C GLY A 112 29.44 -12.78 -2.88
N LEU A 113 28.47 -12.72 -1.94
CA LEU A 113 28.74 -12.98 -0.53
C LEU A 113 29.02 -14.48 -0.28
N SER A 114 29.77 -14.77 0.78
CA SER A 114 30.06 -16.16 1.15
C SER A 114 28.79 -16.89 1.61
N VAL A 115 28.72 -18.21 1.37
CA VAL A 115 27.58 -19.05 1.73
C VAL A 115 27.22 -18.95 3.22
N GLY A 116 28.21 -18.81 4.10
CA GLY A 116 27.99 -18.65 5.54
C GLY A 116 27.26 -17.35 5.87
N VAL A 117 27.63 -16.23 5.23
CA VAL A 117 26.96 -14.93 5.38
C VAL A 117 25.54 -14.99 4.83
N ILE A 118 25.36 -15.57 3.63
CA ILE A 118 24.04 -15.72 2.99
C ILE A 118 23.10 -16.51 3.91
N ARG A 119 23.51 -17.68 4.39
CA ARG A 119 22.69 -18.53 5.28
C ARG A 119 22.28 -17.79 6.55
N ARG A 120 23.19 -17.04 7.17
CA ARG A 120 22.88 -16.27 8.37
C ARG A 120 21.85 -15.18 8.09
N ARG A 121 22.07 -14.32 7.08
CA ARG A 121 21.14 -13.23 6.73
C ARG A 121 19.78 -13.74 6.32
N VAL A 122 19.72 -14.80 5.52
CA VAL A 122 18.46 -15.45 5.14
C VAL A 122 17.69 -15.97 6.35
N ALA A 123 18.38 -16.61 7.31
CA ALA A 123 17.74 -17.08 8.54
C ALA A 123 17.26 -15.92 9.42
N GLU A 124 18.04 -14.85 9.54
CA GLU A 124 17.69 -13.63 10.28
C GLU A 124 16.43 -12.99 9.67
N MET A 125 16.34 -12.85 8.35
CA MET A 125 15.17 -12.30 7.67
C MET A 125 13.95 -13.21 7.81
N ALA A 126 14.12 -14.51 7.66
CA ALA A 126 13.02 -15.45 7.84
C ALA A 126 12.42 -15.39 9.25
N ALA A 127 13.27 -15.27 10.28
CA ALA A 127 12.84 -15.12 11.67
C ALA A 127 12.21 -13.74 11.93
N PHE A 128 12.81 -12.64 11.45
CA PHE A 128 12.31 -11.29 11.65
C PHE A 128 10.89 -11.08 11.10
N PHE A 129 10.60 -11.70 9.94
CA PHE A 129 9.30 -11.58 9.26
C PHE A 129 8.36 -12.77 9.52
N GLY A 130 8.73 -13.75 10.38
CA GLY A 130 7.89 -14.91 10.70
C GLY A 130 7.60 -15.82 9.51
N MET A 131 8.61 -16.06 8.66
CA MET A 131 8.46 -16.81 7.40
C MET A 131 8.67 -18.32 7.56
N GLU A 132 8.93 -18.84 8.77
CA GLU A 132 9.37 -20.23 9.01
C GLU A 132 8.39 -21.24 8.45
N SER A 133 7.08 -21.01 8.59
CA SER A 133 6.03 -21.93 8.16
C SER A 133 5.90 -22.06 6.62
N TRP A 134 6.35 -21.05 5.88
CA TRP A 134 6.28 -21.02 4.42
C TRP A 134 7.63 -20.80 3.72
N PHE A 135 8.73 -20.88 4.49
CA PHE A 135 10.10 -20.69 4.00
C PHE A 135 10.49 -21.58 2.82
N ARG A 136 9.96 -22.80 2.78
CA ARG A 136 10.21 -23.78 1.71
C ARG A 136 9.14 -23.79 0.61
N ASN A 137 8.15 -22.93 0.72
CA ASN A 137 7.08 -22.85 -0.27
C ASN A 137 7.59 -22.26 -1.58
N LYS A 138 6.85 -22.55 -2.63
CA LYS A 138 7.04 -21.90 -3.92
C LYS A 138 6.45 -20.49 -3.89
N THR A 139 7.12 -19.55 -4.53
CA THR A 139 6.74 -18.12 -4.54
C THR A 139 5.38 -17.89 -5.17
N TYR A 140 5.01 -18.64 -6.20
CA TYR A 140 3.70 -18.54 -6.84
C TYR A 140 2.52 -18.99 -5.95
N ALA A 141 2.79 -19.80 -4.91
CA ALA A 141 1.77 -20.29 -3.99
C ALA A 141 1.49 -19.29 -2.84
N LEU A 142 2.25 -18.21 -2.73
CA LEU A 142 2.11 -17.19 -1.70
C LEU A 142 0.91 -16.28 -1.95
N SER A 143 0.29 -15.80 -0.87
CA SER A 143 -0.67 -14.69 -0.92
C SER A 143 0.02 -13.38 -1.33
N GLY A 144 -0.75 -12.38 -1.79
CA GLY A 144 -0.21 -11.06 -2.12
C GLY A 144 0.55 -10.41 -0.96
N GLY A 145 0.04 -10.53 0.28
CA GLY A 145 0.72 -10.03 1.48
C GLY A 145 2.05 -10.74 1.75
N GLN A 146 2.08 -12.08 1.63
CA GLN A 146 3.31 -12.84 1.79
C GLN A 146 4.35 -12.50 0.71
N LYS A 147 3.93 -12.30 -0.53
CA LYS A 147 4.82 -11.85 -1.62
C LYS A 147 5.43 -10.49 -1.33
N GLN A 148 4.63 -9.56 -0.82
CA GLN A 148 5.10 -8.21 -0.49
C GLN A 148 6.06 -8.22 0.70
N LEU A 149 5.77 -9.03 1.74
CA LEU A 149 6.70 -9.26 2.84
C LEU A 149 8.01 -9.91 2.37
N LEU A 150 7.94 -10.84 1.42
CA LEU A 150 9.13 -11.48 0.82
C LEU A 150 10.00 -10.46 0.09
N ASN A 151 9.40 -9.58 -0.71
CA ASN A 151 10.13 -8.50 -1.40
C ASN A 151 10.78 -7.53 -0.41
N LEU A 152 10.06 -7.16 0.65
CA LEU A 152 10.59 -6.32 1.71
C LEU A 152 11.77 -6.99 2.42
N ALA A 153 11.65 -8.27 2.76
CA ALA A 153 12.69 -9.05 3.39
C ALA A 153 13.93 -9.24 2.49
N GLY A 154 13.72 -9.48 1.19
CA GLY A 154 14.80 -9.55 0.21
C GLY A 154 15.57 -8.24 0.06
N ALA A 155 14.85 -7.11 0.06
CA ALA A 155 15.48 -5.79 0.05
C ALA A 155 16.26 -5.51 1.36
N LEU A 156 15.67 -5.88 2.51
CA LEU A 156 16.30 -5.68 3.82
C LEU A 156 17.51 -6.60 4.04
N ALA A 157 17.53 -7.80 3.46
CA ALA A 157 18.66 -8.74 3.54
C ALA A 157 19.97 -8.14 3.00
N MET A 158 19.88 -7.18 2.07
CA MET A 158 21.03 -6.45 1.53
C MET A 158 21.65 -5.46 2.53
N ASP A 159 21.01 -5.19 3.67
CA ASP A 159 21.42 -4.25 4.70
C ASP A 159 21.42 -2.78 4.19
N PRO A 160 20.28 -2.31 3.66
CA PRO A 160 20.17 -1.00 3.05
C PRO A 160 20.20 0.12 4.10
N ARG A 161 20.77 1.30 3.74
CA ARG A 161 20.64 2.54 4.51
C ARG A 161 19.35 3.28 4.19
N LEU A 162 18.82 3.08 2.96
CA LEU A 162 17.56 3.66 2.48
C LEU A 162 16.65 2.57 1.94
N LEU A 163 15.40 2.55 2.37
CA LEU A 163 14.35 1.69 1.85
C LEU A 163 13.27 2.54 1.18
N ILE A 164 13.08 2.34 -0.11
CA ILE A 164 12.06 3.01 -0.92
C ILE A 164 10.90 2.05 -1.18
N LEU A 165 9.67 2.46 -0.86
CA LEU A 165 8.47 1.63 -1.07
C LEU A 165 7.46 2.40 -1.93
N ASP A 166 7.14 1.84 -3.11
CA ASP A 166 6.19 2.43 -4.06
C ASP A 166 4.80 1.82 -3.88
N GLU A 167 3.91 2.52 -3.16
CA GLU A 167 2.54 2.10 -2.85
C GLU A 167 2.43 0.62 -2.41
N PRO A 168 3.22 0.17 -1.40
CA PRO A 168 3.40 -1.25 -1.12
C PRO A 168 2.12 -1.94 -0.63
N THR A 169 1.10 -1.18 -0.19
CA THR A 169 -0.18 -1.75 0.31
C THR A 169 -1.29 -1.76 -0.73
N ALA A 170 -1.06 -1.25 -1.95
CA ALA A 170 -2.13 -1.05 -2.95
C ALA A 170 -2.90 -2.33 -3.33
N MET A 171 -2.22 -3.49 -3.32
CA MET A 171 -2.81 -4.79 -3.67
C MET A 171 -3.16 -5.66 -2.47
N LEU A 172 -3.00 -5.12 -1.25
CA LEU A 172 -3.19 -5.87 -0.01
C LEU A 172 -4.59 -5.64 0.59
N ASP A 173 -5.10 -6.66 1.25
CA ASP A 173 -6.24 -6.48 2.15
C ASP A 173 -5.83 -5.65 3.38
N PRO A 174 -6.80 -5.13 4.15
CA PRO A 174 -6.49 -4.23 5.27
C PRO A 174 -5.59 -4.85 6.36
N LEU A 175 -5.68 -6.17 6.59
CA LEU A 175 -4.87 -6.84 7.60
C LEU A 175 -3.43 -7.00 7.13
N ALA A 176 -3.22 -7.53 5.93
CA ALA A 176 -1.89 -7.66 5.34
C ALA A 176 -1.21 -6.31 5.14
N ALA A 177 -1.98 -5.26 4.77
CA ALA A 177 -1.47 -3.90 4.66
C ALA A 177 -0.94 -3.39 6.00
N ARG A 178 -1.69 -3.63 7.08
CA ARG A 178 -1.28 -3.25 8.44
C ARG A 178 -0.02 -3.98 8.87
N GLU A 179 0.04 -5.29 8.70
CA GLU A 179 1.22 -6.10 9.03
C GLU A 179 2.47 -5.61 8.30
N LEU A 180 2.34 -5.27 7.00
CA LEU A 180 3.45 -4.73 6.21
C LEU A 180 3.92 -3.37 6.75
N LEU A 181 3.00 -2.44 7.02
CA LEU A 181 3.34 -1.10 7.52
C LEU A 181 3.92 -1.14 8.93
N ASP A 182 3.43 -2.04 9.79
CA ASP A 182 3.99 -2.28 11.12
C ASP A 182 5.43 -2.81 11.01
N ALA A 183 5.69 -3.72 10.05
CA ALA A 183 7.05 -4.21 9.77
C ALA A 183 7.97 -3.09 9.27
N VAL A 184 7.52 -2.23 8.35
CA VAL A 184 8.30 -1.06 7.88
C VAL A 184 8.61 -0.10 9.03
N SER A 185 7.64 0.18 9.91
CA SER A 185 7.85 1.03 11.09
C SER A 185 8.87 0.43 12.05
N ARG A 186 8.87 -0.90 12.24
CA ARG A 186 9.89 -1.60 13.05
C ARG A 186 11.28 -1.50 12.42
N ILE A 187 11.40 -1.71 11.11
CA ILE A 187 12.67 -1.57 10.37
C ILE A 187 13.26 -0.18 10.59
N ASN A 188 12.45 0.85 10.45
CA ASN A 188 12.92 2.22 10.67
C ASN A 188 13.34 2.45 12.13
N LYS A 189 12.50 2.10 13.11
CA LYS A 189 12.71 2.41 14.53
C LYS A 189 13.77 1.54 15.20
N GLU A 190 13.84 0.24 14.86
CA GLU A 190 14.73 -0.72 15.51
C GLU A 190 16.07 -0.84 14.78
N LEU A 191 16.10 -0.72 13.44
CA LEU A 191 17.30 -0.87 12.65
C LEU A 191 17.90 0.46 12.15
N GLY A 192 17.17 1.58 12.32
CA GLY A 192 17.65 2.90 11.91
C GLY A 192 17.72 3.12 10.40
N VAL A 193 17.03 2.27 9.61
CA VAL A 193 17.00 2.40 8.14
C VAL A 193 16.13 3.59 7.77
N ALA A 194 16.62 4.50 6.92
CA ALA A 194 15.80 5.56 6.37
C ALA A 194 14.71 4.99 5.45
N VAL A 195 13.50 5.52 5.53
CA VAL A 195 12.34 5.04 4.76
C VAL A 195 11.76 6.18 3.93
N LEU A 196 11.60 5.94 2.62
CA LEU A 196 10.78 6.77 1.75
C LEU A 196 9.62 5.94 1.22
N ILE A 197 8.42 6.22 1.67
CA ILE A 197 7.22 5.47 1.28
C ILE A 197 6.22 6.36 0.53
N THR A 198 5.67 5.84 -0.56
CA THR A 198 4.49 6.45 -1.19
C THR A 198 3.25 5.66 -0.76
N GLU A 199 2.22 6.35 -0.27
CA GLU A 199 0.99 5.71 0.18
C GLU A 199 -0.24 6.59 0.00
N HIS A 200 -1.39 5.93 -0.19
CA HIS A 200 -2.72 6.55 -0.20
C HIS A 200 -3.49 6.29 1.11
N ARG A 201 -3.13 5.25 1.85
CA ARG A 201 -3.73 4.89 3.15
C ARG A 201 -3.01 5.64 4.27
N LEU A 202 -3.33 6.92 4.43
CA LEU A 202 -2.59 7.82 5.31
C LEU A 202 -2.78 7.53 6.79
N GLU A 203 -3.87 6.87 7.19
CA GLU A 203 -4.24 6.63 8.58
C GLU A 203 -3.15 5.92 9.41
N GLN A 204 -2.43 4.99 8.80
CA GLN A 204 -1.39 4.21 9.48
C GLN A 204 0.01 4.80 9.30
N VAL A 205 0.28 5.40 8.15
CA VAL A 205 1.62 5.90 7.80
C VAL A 205 1.87 7.30 8.36
N LEU A 206 0.84 8.16 8.32
CA LEU A 206 0.96 9.56 8.74
C LEU A 206 1.44 9.72 10.19
N PRO A 207 0.92 8.96 11.19
CA PRO A 207 1.40 9.04 12.57
C PRO A 207 2.81 8.46 12.79
N ALA A 208 3.31 7.65 11.86
CA ALA A 208 4.62 7.02 11.95
C ALA A 208 5.71 7.83 11.25
N ALA A 209 5.34 8.76 10.38
CA ALA A 209 6.28 9.54 9.58
C ALA A 209 6.90 10.70 10.39
N ASP A 210 8.20 10.95 10.18
CA ASP A 210 8.89 12.12 10.70
C ASP A 210 8.65 13.34 9.80
N LYS A 211 8.53 13.09 8.49
CA LYS A 211 8.29 14.09 7.45
C LYS A 211 7.23 13.62 6.45
N VAL A 212 6.40 14.55 6.04
CA VAL A 212 5.42 14.35 4.95
C VAL A 212 5.74 15.33 3.83
N ALA A 213 5.81 14.82 2.61
CA ALA A 213 5.87 15.63 1.39
C ALA A 213 4.61 15.36 0.56
N VAL A 214 3.96 16.43 0.14
CA VAL A 214 2.72 16.38 -0.64
C VAL A 214 3.00 16.80 -2.06
N MET A 215 2.63 15.92 -3.00
CA MET A 215 2.89 16.12 -4.41
C MET A 215 1.62 16.36 -5.21
N GLU A 216 1.61 17.40 -6.03
CA GLU A 216 0.55 17.70 -6.99
C GLU A 216 1.13 18.10 -8.34
N ARG A 217 0.63 17.49 -9.42
CA ARG A 217 1.00 17.84 -10.82
C ARG A 217 2.51 17.97 -11.06
N GLY A 218 3.29 17.04 -10.52
CA GLY A 218 4.74 17.00 -10.68
C GLY A 218 5.54 17.90 -9.74
N ARG A 219 4.89 18.63 -8.83
CA ARG A 219 5.53 19.53 -7.85
C ARG A 219 5.32 19.06 -6.43
N ILE A 220 6.28 19.31 -5.56
CA ILE A 220 6.08 19.21 -4.12
C ILE A 220 5.50 20.55 -3.65
N ILE A 221 4.22 20.54 -3.25
CA ILE A 221 3.46 21.73 -2.86
C ILE A 221 3.55 22.04 -1.37
N SER A 222 3.85 21.03 -0.54
CA SER A 222 4.04 21.18 0.90
C SER A 222 4.95 20.06 1.41
N GLN A 223 5.82 20.38 2.36
CA GLN A 223 6.62 19.39 3.07
C GLN A 223 6.96 19.89 4.47
N GLY A 224 7.05 18.97 5.42
CA GLY A 224 7.35 19.29 6.81
C GLY A 224 6.89 18.19 7.76
N ARG A 225 6.75 18.53 9.05
CA ARG A 225 6.18 17.62 10.04
C ARG A 225 4.74 17.27 9.69
N PRO A 226 4.28 16.06 10.01
CA PRO A 226 2.93 15.60 9.65
C PRO A 226 1.83 16.56 10.07
N GLU A 227 1.85 17.05 11.32
CA GLU A 227 0.83 17.94 11.87
C GLU A 227 0.77 19.30 11.13
N GLU A 228 1.95 19.86 10.85
CA GLU A 228 2.08 21.13 10.13
C GLU A 228 1.61 21.01 8.69
N THR A 229 2.06 19.95 8.02
CA THR A 229 1.72 19.70 6.62
C THR A 229 0.20 19.49 6.46
N VAL A 230 -0.41 18.68 7.33
CA VAL A 230 -1.85 18.42 7.31
C VAL A 230 -2.63 19.73 7.59
N ARG A 231 -2.20 20.53 8.55
CA ARG A 231 -2.81 21.82 8.88
C ARG A 231 -2.76 22.78 7.68
N ASN A 232 -1.61 22.90 7.03
CA ASN A 232 -1.44 23.76 5.87
C ASN A 232 -2.34 23.33 4.71
N LEU A 233 -2.45 22.03 4.43
CA LEU A 233 -3.35 21.48 3.41
C LEU A 233 -4.82 21.78 3.68
N CYS A 234 -5.25 21.66 4.94
CA CYS A 234 -6.64 21.98 5.31
C CYS A 234 -6.97 23.48 5.19
N ARG A 235 -5.97 24.36 5.35
CA ARG A 235 -6.15 25.82 5.25
C ARG A 235 -6.10 26.34 3.81
N SER A 236 -5.31 25.75 2.94
CA SER A 236 -5.10 26.26 1.58
C SER A 236 -6.27 25.99 0.64
N GLY A 237 -7.17 25.04 0.98
CA GLY A 237 -8.22 24.58 0.06
C GLY A 237 -7.71 23.84 -1.19
N GLU A 238 -6.38 23.81 -1.38
CA GLU A 238 -5.73 23.15 -2.53
C GLU A 238 -5.78 21.62 -2.42
N GLY A 239 -6.16 21.11 -1.24
CA GLY A 239 -6.10 19.69 -0.92
C GLY A 239 -7.44 18.95 -0.92
N ASP A 240 -8.52 19.46 -1.54
CA ASP A 240 -9.86 18.82 -1.44
C ASP A 240 -9.85 17.32 -1.71
N ARG A 241 -9.11 16.85 -2.71
CA ARG A 241 -8.99 15.41 -3.01
C ARG A 241 -8.13 14.66 -1.99
N LEU A 242 -7.07 15.29 -1.50
CA LEU A 242 -6.19 14.73 -0.47
C LEU A 242 -6.87 14.71 0.90
N PHE A 243 -7.70 15.71 1.18
CA PHE A 243 -8.50 15.77 2.42
C PHE A 243 -9.39 14.55 2.61
N PHE A 244 -10.03 14.05 1.56
CA PHE A 244 -10.82 12.82 1.62
C PHE A 244 -9.99 11.55 1.88
N GLY A 245 -8.70 11.57 1.56
CA GLY A 245 -7.74 10.51 1.88
C GLY A 245 -7.17 10.59 3.31
N MET A 246 -7.40 11.69 4.04
CA MET A 246 -6.95 11.86 5.42
C MET A 246 -7.70 10.93 6.38
N SER A 247 -7.06 10.64 7.51
CA SER A 247 -7.66 9.83 8.56
C SER A 247 -8.94 10.47 9.12
N ALA A 248 -9.86 9.66 9.63
CA ALA A 248 -11.09 10.15 10.23
C ALA A 248 -10.86 11.19 11.36
N PRO A 249 -9.89 11.01 12.27
CA PRO A 249 -9.51 12.04 13.25
C PRO A 249 -9.27 13.42 12.65
N VAL A 250 -8.40 13.51 11.64
CA VAL A 250 -8.08 14.77 10.96
C VAL A 250 -9.34 15.40 10.34
N ARG A 251 -10.13 14.61 9.63
CA ARG A 251 -11.34 15.10 8.95
C ARG A 251 -12.40 15.63 9.91
N ILE A 252 -12.60 14.95 11.03
CA ILE A 252 -13.56 15.35 12.07
C ILE A 252 -13.14 16.68 12.68
N PHE A 253 -11.88 16.82 13.12
CA PHE A 253 -11.40 18.02 13.76
C PHE A 253 -11.32 19.22 12.81
N ALA A 254 -10.94 19.00 11.55
CA ALA A 254 -11.00 20.04 10.53
C ALA A 254 -12.45 20.51 10.27
N ALA A 255 -13.42 19.58 10.19
CA ALA A 255 -14.84 19.92 10.06
C ALA A 255 -15.41 20.66 11.28
N LEU A 256 -14.84 20.46 12.46
CA LEU A 256 -15.17 21.21 13.70
C LEU A 256 -14.44 22.56 13.78
N GLY A 257 -13.66 22.93 12.76
CA GLY A 257 -12.91 24.18 12.73
C GLY A 257 -11.76 24.25 13.74
N GLN A 258 -11.24 23.10 14.19
CA GLN A 258 -10.13 23.07 15.14
C GLN A 258 -8.80 23.32 14.42
N GLU A 259 -7.91 24.06 15.07
CA GLU A 259 -6.56 24.33 14.54
C GLU A 259 -5.61 23.14 14.76
N GLU A 260 -5.77 22.43 15.86
CA GLU A 260 -5.01 21.20 16.17
C GLU A 260 -5.73 20.00 15.59
N LEU A 261 -5.06 19.34 14.63
CA LEU A 261 -5.61 18.20 13.91
C LEU A 261 -4.92 16.92 14.41
N PRO A 262 -5.61 16.09 15.21
CA PRO A 262 -5.03 14.87 15.75
C PRO A 262 -4.79 13.84 14.63
N LEU A 263 -3.60 13.26 14.61
CA LEU A 263 -3.24 12.25 13.59
C LEU A 263 -3.71 10.85 14.02
N THR A 264 -3.91 10.61 15.32
CA THR A 264 -4.30 9.30 15.84
C THR A 264 -5.72 9.31 16.43
N VAL A 265 -6.36 8.14 16.45
CA VAL A 265 -7.66 7.95 17.09
C VAL A 265 -7.57 8.23 18.59
N ARG A 266 -6.44 7.92 19.22
CA ARG A 266 -6.22 8.18 20.66
C ARG A 266 -6.30 9.67 20.96
N ASP A 267 -5.54 10.48 20.22
CA ASP A 267 -5.47 11.94 20.45
C ASP A 267 -6.80 12.60 20.11
N ALA A 268 -7.48 12.16 19.06
CA ALA A 268 -8.82 12.61 18.72
C ALA A 268 -9.84 12.30 19.83
N ARG A 269 -9.78 11.11 20.43
CA ARG A 269 -10.68 10.76 21.55
C ARG A 269 -10.44 11.63 22.77
N MET A 270 -9.17 11.95 23.06
CA MET A 270 -8.84 12.87 24.15
C MET A 270 -9.38 14.26 23.86
N GLY A 271 -9.10 14.83 22.69
CA GLY A 271 -9.60 16.15 22.31
C GLY A 271 -11.13 16.24 22.26
N LEU A 272 -11.82 15.22 21.73
CA LEU A 272 -13.28 15.16 21.74
C LEU A 272 -13.86 15.09 23.15
N LYS A 273 -13.22 14.37 24.08
CA LYS A 273 -13.64 14.30 25.46
C LYS A 273 -13.57 15.68 26.15
N ASP A 274 -12.48 16.41 25.90
CA ASP A 274 -12.30 17.76 26.45
C ASP A 274 -13.31 18.74 25.83
N MET A 275 -13.62 18.65 24.56
CA MET A 275 -14.62 19.50 23.88
C MET A 275 -16.06 19.20 24.29
N LEU A 276 -16.40 17.93 24.48
CA LEU A 276 -17.78 17.51 24.78
C LEU A 276 -18.09 17.63 26.27
N GLY A 277 -17.08 17.53 27.15
CA GLY A 277 -17.28 17.48 28.59
C GLY A 277 -18.26 16.37 28.97
N ASP A 278 -19.29 16.73 29.76
CA ASP A 278 -20.35 15.80 30.19
C ASP A 278 -21.50 15.62 29.16
N LYS A 279 -21.40 16.24 27.98
CA LYS A 279 -22.44 16.10 26.94
C LYS A 279 -22.49 14.65 26.45
N LYS A 280 -23.67 14.05 26.52
CA LYS A 280 -23.89 12.71 25.95
C LYS A 280 -24.20 12.82 24.46
N ALA A 281 -23.52 11.99 23.66
CA ALA A 281 -23.88 11.85 22.26
C ALA A 281 -25.31 11.34 22.14
N GLN A 282 -26.11 11.98 21.27
CA GLN A 282 -27.41 11.42 20.91
C GLN A 282 -27.21 10.22 20.01
N PRO A 283 -27.94 9.11 20.23
CA PRO A 283 -27.90 7.99 19.30
C PRO A 283 -28.29 8.47 17.88
N LEU A 284 -27.51 8.06 16.89
CA LEU A 284 -27.94 8.25 15.52
C LEU A 284 -29.16 7.37 15.25
N ASP A 285 -30.16 7.91 14.57
CA ASP A 285 -31.26 7.09 14.02
C ASP A 285 -30.65 6.08 13.04
N ILE A 286 -30.57 4.83 13.46
CA ILE A 286 -30.15 3.73 12.60
C ILE A 286 -31.30 3.51 11.62
N LEU A 287 -31.06 3.80 10.33
CA LEU A 287 -32.00 3.44 9.28
C LEU A 287 -32.33 1.95 9.39
N ALA A 288 -33.62 1.63 9.50
CA ALA A 288 -34.06 0.25 9.56
C ALA A 288 -33.53 -0.50 8.31
N PRO A 289 -33.04 -1.74 8.48
CA PRO A 289 -32.62 -2.53 7.33
C PRO A 289 -33.74 -2.60 6.28
N ASN A 290 -33.35 -2.49 5.00
CA ASN A 290 -34.31 -2.54 3.92
C ASN A 290 -35.04 -3.89 3.96
N SER A 291 -36.34 -3.88 4.28
CA SER A 291 -37.21 -5.06 4.34
C SER A 291 -37.90 -5.34 3.00
N GLY A 292 -37.35 -4.82 1.90
CA GLY A 292 -37.85 -5.02 0.56
C GLY A 292 -37.87 -6.49 0.11
N LYS A 293 -38.56 -6.75 -0.97
CA LYS A 293 -38.61 -8.11 -1.59
C LYS A 293 -37.21 -8.49 -2.06
N PRO A 294 -36.70 -9.70 -1.73
CA PRO A 294 -35.42 -10.18 -2.22
C PRO A 294 -35.40 -10.28 -3.74
N VAL A 295 -34.45 -9.60 -4.40
CA VAL A 295 -34.22 -9.67 -5.85
C VAL A 295 -33.20 -10.72 -6.22
N LEU A 296 -32.24 -10.99 -5.32
CA LEU A 296 -31.25 -12.05 -5.46
C LEU A 296 -31.18 -12.81 -4.14
N SER A 297 -31.21 -14.12 -4.17
CA SER A 297 -31.00 -14.96 -3.00
C SER A 297 -30.17 -16.18 -3.36
N ALA A 298 -29.25 -16.54 -2.50
CA ALA A 298 -28.49 -17.77 -2.60
C ALA A 298 -28.48 -18.47 -1.24
N LYS A 299 -28.62 -19.78 -1.25
CA LYS A 299 -28.67 -20.60 -0.04
C LYS A 299 -27.76 -21.81 -0.15
N GLU A 300 -27.00 -22.06 0.93
CA GLU A 300 -26.15 -23.24 1.07
C GLU A 300 -25.19 -23.42 -0.10
N LEU A 301 -24.52 -22.35 -0.59
CA LEU A 301 -23.60 -22.45 -1.71
C LEU A 301 -22.30 -23.11 -1.29
N TRP A 302 -22.00 -24.24 -1.96
CA TRP A 302 -20.72 -24.94 -1.83
C TRP A 302 -20.02 -24.97 -3.18
N PHE A 303 -18.76 -24.56 -3.22
CA PHE A 303 -17.98 -24.51 -4.44
C PHE A 303 -16.48 -24.79 -4.20
N ARG A 304 -15.89 -25.54 -5.12
CA ARG A 304 -14.45 -25.74 -5.25
C ARG A 304 -14.07 -25.69 -6.72
N TYR A 305 -12.86 -25.24 -7.02
CA TYR A 305 -12.35 -25.19 -8.39
C TYR A 305 -11.99 -26.59 -8.90
N ASP A 306 -11.35 -27.41 -8.07
CA ASP A 306 -10.95 -28.77 -8.41
C ASP A 306 -11.75 -29.80 -7.59
N ALA A 307 -12.12 -30.92 -8.22
CA ALA A 307 -12.92 -31.98 -7.58
C ALA A 307 -12.27 -32.54 -6.29
N LYS A 308 -10.94 -32.54 -6.22
CA LYS A 308 -10.14 -32.98 -5.06
C LYS A 308 -9.62 -31.81 -4.22
N GLY A 309 -9.88 -30.58 -4.62
CA GLY A 309 -9.42 -29.35 -3.93
C GLY A 309 -10.26 -29.01 -2.71
N ALA A 310 -9.75 -28.09 -1.90
CA ALA A 310 -10.48 -27.53 -0.76
C ALA A 310 -11.70 -26.71 -1.21
N ASP A 311 -12.77 -26.74 -0.42
CA ASP A 311 -13.93 -25.91 -0.66
C ASP A 311 -13.61 -24.43 -0.42
N VAL A 312 -13.86 -23.61 -1.44
CA VAL A 312 -13.73 -22.15 -1.38
C VAL A 312 -15.00 -21.51 -0.81
N LEU A 313 -16.17 -22.01 -1.20
CA LEU A 313 -17.44 -21.66 -0.56
C LEU A 313 -17.93 -22.83 0.26
N ARG A 314 -18.31 -22.56 1.50
CA ARG A 314 -18.68 -23.56 2.50
C ARG A 314 -20.03 -23.24 3.13
N GLY A 315 -21.12 -23.44 2.37
CA GLY A 315 -22.48 -23.16 2.83
C GLY A 315 -22.78 -21.65 2.89
N ALA A 316 -22.35 -20.89 1.88
CA ALA A 316 -22.56 -19.45 1.87
C ALA A 316 -24.05 -19.11 1.57
N ASP A 317 -24.62 -18.27 2.43
CA ASP A 317 -25.95 -17.70 2.28
C ASP A 317 -25.86 -16.20 2.02
N ILE A 318 -26.68 -15.68 1.07
CA ILE A 318 -26.76 -14.26 0.78
C ILE A 318 -28.16 -13.90 0.26
N SER A 319 -28.65 -12.74 0.65
CA SER A 319 -29.91 -12.19 0.15
C SER A 319 -29.73 -10.69 -0.10
N LEU A 320 -30.18 -10.21 -1.25
CA LEU A 320 -30.14 -8.80 -1.63
C LEU A 320 -31.56 -8.35 -2.00
N CYS A 321 -32.01 -7.27 -1.38
CA CYS A 321 -33.31 -6.67 -1.62
C CYS A 321 -33.26 -5.59 -2.70
N GLU A 322 -34.44 -5.22 -3.23
CA GLU A 322 -34.53 -4.13 -4.21
C GLU A 322 -34.09 -2.79 -3.60
N GLY A 323 -33.22 -2.06 -4.30
CA GLY A 323 -32.67 -0.78 -3.82
C GLY A 323 -31.62 -0.91 -2.70
N GLU A 324 -31.22 -2.12 -2.34
CA GLU A 324 -30.21 -2.35 -1.31
C GLU A 324 -28.79 -2.26 -1.88
N LEU A 325 -27.90 -1.60 -1.16
CA LEU A 325 -26.45 -1.63 -1.36
C LEU A 325 -25.81 -2.56 -0.32
N MET A 326 -25.29 -3.70 -0.77
CA MET A 326 -24.63 -4.67 0.10
C MET A 326 -23.12 -4.64 -0.10
N CYS A 327 -22.36 -4.57 0.99
CA CYS A 327 -20.92 -4.65 0.96
C CYS A 327 -20.43 -6.05 1.41
N LEU A 328 -19.66 -6.72 0.54
CA LEU A 328 -19.04 -8.02 0.83
C LEU A 328 -17.60 -7.83 1.31
N LEU A 329 -17.34 -8.01 2.59
CA LEU A 329 -16.05 -7.81 3.23
C LEU A 329 -15.35 -9.14 3.52
N GLY A 330 -14.02 -9.11 3.59
CA GLY A 330 -13.18 -10.26 3.95
C GLY A 330 -11.76 -10.11 3.42
N GLY A 331 -10.83 -10.90 3.98
CA GLY A 331 -9.43 -10.95 3.53
C GLY A 331 -9.26 -11.46 2.11
N ASN A 332 -8.06 -11.33 1.56
CA ASN A 332 -7.71 -11.92 0.27
C ASN A 332 -7.78 -13.46 0.38
N GLY A 333 -8.31 -14.11 -0.66
CA GLY A 333 -8.55 -15.55 -0.65
C GLY A 333 -9.81 -16.01 0.11
N ALA A 334 -10.57 -15.13 0.77
CA ALA A 334 -11.80 -15.49 1.50
C ALA A 334 -12.98 -15.94 0.61
N GLY A 335 -12.80 -15.96 -0.72
CA GLY A 335 -13.84 -16.44 -1.65
C GLY A 335 -14.80 -15.36 -2.17
N LYS A 336 -14.58 -14.07 -1.91
CA LYS A 336 -15.46 -12.97 -2.37
C LYS A 336 -15.72 -12.99 -3.88
N SER A 337 -14.66 -12.99 -4.68
CA SER A 337 -14.76 -13.02 -6.15
C SER A 337 -15.39 -14.34 -6.64
N THR A 338 -15.10 -15.45 -5.95
CA THR A 338 -15.71 -16.76 -6.22
C THR A 338 -17.21 -16.73 -5.96
N LEU A 339 -17.65 -16.14 -4.83
CA LEU A 339 -19.07 -15.98 -4.54
C LEU A 339 -19.76 -15.15 -5.63
N LEU A 340 -19.20 -13.99 -6.01
CA LEU A 340 -19.75 -13.17 -7.08
C LEU A 340 -19.83 -13.93 -8.42
N SER A 341 -18.81 -14.70 -8.78
CA SER A 341 -18.82 -15.51 -10.01
C SER A 341 -19.87 -16.62 -9.99
N VAL A 342 -20.11 -17.24 -8.83
CA VAL A 342 -21.20 -18.24 -8.66
C VAL A 342 -22.56 -17.58 -8.73
N LEU A 343 -22.74 -16.43 -8.09
CA LEU A 343 -24.01 -15.67 -8.18
C LEU A 343 -24.35 -15.27 -9.61
N CYS A 344 -23.33 -14.86 -10.40
CA CYS A 344 -23.49 -14.49 -11.82
C CYS A 344 -23.61 -15.70 -12.78
N GLY A 345 -23.49 -16.93 -12.26
CA GLY A 345 -23.55 -18.13 -13.07
C GLY A 345 -22.32 -18.42 -13.93
N LEU A 346 -21.20 -17.68 -13.73
CA LEU A 346 -19.92 -17.95 -14.38
C LEU A 346 -19.31 -19.26 -13.87
N ASN A 347 -19.49 -19.54 -12.58
CA ASN A 347 -19.12 -20.80 -11.96
C ASN A 347 -20.37 -21.48 -11.38
N LYS A 348 -20.43 -22.82 -11.45
CA LYS A 348 -21.56 -23.59 -10.96
C LYS A 348 -21.24 -24.21 -9.60
N ALA A 349 -21.99 -23.83 -8.55
CA ALA A 349 -21.91 -24.49 -7.26
C ALA A 349 -22.33 -25.96 -7.37
N TYR A 350 -21.61 -26.86 -6.70
CA TYR A 350 -21.98 -28.28 -6.70
C TYR A 350 -23.11 -28.58 -5.70
N ARG A 351 -23.34 -27.69 -4.73
CA ARG A 351 -24.45 -27.72 -3.78
C ARG A 351 -24.98 -26.32 -3.52
N GLY A 352 -26.26 -26.19 -3.23
CA GLY A 352 -26.96 -24.93 -3.01
C GLY A 352 -27.73 -24.44 -4.24
N LYS A 353 -28.37 -23.30 -4.09
CA LYS A 353 -29.20 -22.70 -5.18
C LYS A 353 -29.08 -21.19 -5.16
N VAL A 354 -28.97 -20.61 -6.36
CA VAL A 354 -29.11 -19.17 -6.61
C VAL A 354 -30.46 -18.90 -7.25
N LYS A 355 -31.19 -17.91 -6.75
CA LYS A 355 -32.46 -17.45 -7.31
C LYS A 355 -32.36 -15.96 -7.60
N LEU A 356 -32.64 -15.58 -8.85
CA LEU A 356 -32.84 -14.21 -9.30
C LEU A 356 -34.30 -13.98 -9.55
N ASP A 357 -34.87 -12.82 -9.15
CA ASP A 357 -36.24 -12.47 -9.39
C ASP A 357 -36.54 -12.34 -10.90
N LYS A 358 -37.73 -12.75 -11.31
CA LYS A 358 -38.13 -12.75 -12.74
C LYS A 358 -38.08 -11.33 -13.30
N GLY A 359 -37.46 -11.17 -14.46
CA GLY A 359 -37.34 -9.87 -15.15
C GLY A 359 -36.12 -9.02 -14.71
N LYS A 360 -35.38 -9.42 -13.67
CA LYS A 360 -34.13 -8.77 -13.28
C LYS A 360 -32.94 -9.35 -14.06
N LYS A 361 -31.95 -8.51 -14.36
CA LYS A 361 -30.71 -8.90 -15.00
C LYS A 361 -29.56 -8.71 -14.01
N LEU A 362 -28.64 -9.65 -13.97
CA LEU A 362 -27.44 -9.60 -13.15
C LEU A 362 -26.25 -9.29 -14.04
N CYS A 363 -25.48 -8.27 -13.69
CA CYS A 363 -24.25 -7.91 -14.36
C CYS A 363 -23.08 -7.95 -13.36
N MET A 364 -21.90 -8.36 -13.80
CA MET A 364 -20.69 -8.38 -13.00
C MET A 364 -19.62 -7.53 -13.69
N LEU A 365 -19.01 -6.63 -12.91
CA LEU A 365 -17.80 -5.94 -13.31
C LEU A 365 -16.60 -6.62 -12.62
N PRO A 366 -15.72 -7.31 -13.35
CA PRO A 366 -14.55 -7.95 -12.75
C PRO A 366 -13.50 -6.93 -12.35
N GLN A 367 -12.65 -7.29 -11.39
CA GLN A 367 -11.54 -6.46 -10.91
C GLN A 367 -10.55 -6.13 -12.05
N ASN A 368 -10.28 -7.07 -12.93
CA ASN A 368 -9.47 -6.84 -14.13
C ASN A 368 -10.38 -6.56 -15.34
N ALA A 369 -10.45 -5.30 -15.72
CA ALA A 369 -11.27 -4.87 -16.86
C ALA A 369 -10.84 -5.51 -18.19
N ARG A 370 -9.57 -5.94 -18.33
CA ARG A 370 -9.06 -6.62 -19.54
C ARG A 370 -9.73 -7.98 -19.79
N THR A 371 -10.33 -8.60 -18.78
CA THR A 371 -11.06 -9.86 -18.94
C THR A 371 -12.42 -9.69 -19.60
N LEU A 372 -12.85 -8.46 -19.85
CA LEU A 372 -14.10 -8.13 -20.53
C LEU A 372 -13.93 -7.90 -22.05
N PHE A 373 -12.67 -7.78 -22.52
CA PHE A 373 -12.33 -7.49 -23.91
C PHE A 373 -11.48 -8.60 -24.55
#